data_d5b80cef3ef2061ec8e54a9f0c2a6c0c
#
_entry.id   d5b80cef3ef2061ec8e54a9f0c2a6c0c
#
_cell.length_a   1.000
_cell.length_b   1.000
_cell.length_c   1.000
_cell.angle_alpha   90.00
_cell.angle_beta   90.00
_cell.angle_gamma   90.00
#
_symmetry.space_group_name_H-M   'P 1'
#
loop_
_entity.id
_entity.type
_entity.pdbx_description
1 polymer ?
#
loop_
_entity_poly.entity_id
_entity_poly.type
_entity_poly.pdbx_seq_one_letter_code
_entity_poly.pdbx_strand_id
1 'polypeptide(L)'
;MKYKRILLKLSGEALMGSRQYGIDPARLKEYATEIKEVVAMGVEVAIVIGGGNIFRGVAGASNGMDRVQGDYMGMLATVINSLALQSALEDEGIFTRLQTAIKMEAIAEPFIKRRAVRHLEKGRVVIFGAGTGNPYFTTDSAAVLRAIEINADVILKGTR
;
A
#
# COMPACT_ATOMS: atom_id res chain seq x y z
N MET A 1 -15.95 15.74 -10.91
CA MET A 1 -15.78 14.40 -10.35
C MET A 1 -16.32 14.34 -8.94
N LYS A 2 -16.90 13.20 -8.57
CA LYS A 2 -17.49 13.01 -7.25
C LYS A 2 -16.46 13.01 -6.13
N TYR A 3 -15.30 12.39 -6.37
CA TYR A 3 -14.23 12.31 -5.38
C TYR A 3 -12.96 12.95 -5.93
N LYS A 4 -12.32 13.77 -5.12
CA LYS A 4 -11.07 14.42 -5.49
C LYS A 4 -9.86 13.64 -4.96
N ARG A 5 -9.96 13.08 -3.76
CA ARG A 5 -8.87 12.35 -3.11
C ARG A 5 -9.39 11.02 -2.61
N ILE A 6 -8.79 9.94 -3.09
CA ILE A 6 -9.16 8.59 -2.69
C ILE A 6 -7.99 7.88 -2.01
N LEU A 7 -8.34 6.95 -1.11
CA LEU A 7 -7.37 5.96 -0.63
C LEU A 7 -7.82 4.62 -1.16
N LEU A 8 -6.95 3.97 -1.90
CA LEU A 8 -7.20 2.64 -2.46
C LEU A 8 -6.50 1.61 -1.58
N LYS A 9 -7.28 0.69 -0.99
CA LYS A 9 -6.74 -0.42 -0.21
C LYS A 9 -6.73 -1.67 -1.09
N LEU A 10 -5.56 -2.23 -1.31
CA LEU A 10 -5.39 -3.46 -2.07
C LEU A 10 -4.95 -4.57 -1.12
N SER A 11 -5.51 -5.78 -1.29
CA SER A 11 -5.01 -6.94 -0.57
C SER A 11 -3.73 -7.43 -1.24
N GLY A 12 -2.82 -8.01 -0.46
CA GLY A 12 -1.61 -8.59 -1.04
C GLY A 12 -1.94 -9.72 -2.02
N GLU A 13 -3.00 -10.48 -1.75
CA GLU A 13 -3.44 -11.56 -2.62
C GLU A 13 -3.82 -11.07 -4.03
N ALA A 14 -4.20 -9.80 -4.16
CA ALA A 14 -4.51 -9.22 -5.48
C ALA A 14 -3.32 -9.28 -6.42
N LEU A 15 -2.09 -9.31 -5.90
CA LEU A 15 -0.88 -9.37 -6.71
C LEU A 15 -0.46 -10.78 -7.10
N MET A 16 -1.10 -11.82 -6.56
CA MET A 16 -0.70 -13.20 -6.85
C MET A 16 -1.14 -13.70 -8.22
N GLY A 17 -2.19 -13.12 -8.78
CA GLY A 17 -2.79 -13.67 -9.98
C GLY A 17 -3.30 -15.09 -9.73
N SER A 18 -2.88 -16.04 -10.54
CA SER A 18 -3.22 -17.47 -10.35
C SER A 18 -2.24 -18.20 -9.44
N ARG A 19 -1.20 -17.54 -8.98
CA ARG A 19 -0.19 -18.14 -8.10
C ARG A 19 -0.73 -18.24 -6.67
N GLN A 20 -0.08 -19.08 -5.86
CA GLN A 20 -0.45 -19.26 -4.46
C GLN A 20 0.31 -18.34 -3.50
N TYR A 21 1.34 -17.67 -3.98
CA TYR A 21 2.13 -16.71 -3.22
C TYR A 21 2.92 -15.82 -4.17
N GLY A 22 3.48 -14.75 -3.62
CA GLY A 22 4.36 -13.87 -4.36
C GLY A 22 3.62 -12.87 -5.23
N ILE A 23 4.32 -12.35 -6.22
CA ILE A 23 3.83 -11.30 -7.09
C ILE A 23 3.86 -11.80 -8.53
N ASP A 24 2.71 -11.70 -9.19
CA ASP A 24 2.59 -11.96 -10.61
C ASP A 24 2.87 -10.64 -11.36
N PRO A 25 3.95 -10.57 -12.17
CA PRO A 25 4.30 -9.33 -12.88
C PRO A 25 3.18 -8.80 -13.79
N ALA A 26 2.43 -9.69 -14.42
CA ALA A 26 1.33 -9.29 -15.30
C ALA A 26 0.21 -8.62 -14.50
N ARG A 27 -0.11 -9.19 -13.34
CA ARG A 27 -1.14 -8.64 -12.46
C ARG A 27 -0.72 -7.28 -11.89
N LEU A 28 0.54 -7.16 -11.51
CA LEU A 28 1.11 -5.89 -11.04
C LEU A 28 0.99 -4.81 -12.10
N LYS A 29 1.30 -5.13 -13.35
CA LYS A 29 1.19 -4.20 -14.47
C LYS A 29 -0.25 -3.78 -14.72
N GLU A 30 -1.21 -4.71 -14.60
CA GLU A 30 -2.63 -4.40 -14.74
C GLU A 30 -3.06 -3.35 -13.72
N TYR A 31 -2.69 -3.52 -12.45
CA TYR A 31 -3.01 -2.56 -11.42
C TYR A 31 -2.37 -1.20 -11.68
N ALA A 32 -1.10 -1.19 -12.11
CA ALA A 32 -0.42 0.06 -12.42
C ALA A 32 -1.12 0.81 -13.55
N THR A 33 -1.56 0.11 -14.59
CA THR A 33 -2.29 0.68 -15.71
C THR A 33 -3.63 1.27 -15.27
N GLU A 34 -4.38 0.55 -14.43
CA GLU A 34 -5.67 1.03 -13.91
C GLU A 34 -5.49 2.27 -13.03
N ILE A 35 -4.48 2.28 -12.17
CA ILE A 35 -4.18 3.44 -11.33
C ILE A 35 -3.79 4.65 -12.18
N LYS A 36 -3.02 4.43 -13.23
CA LYS A 36 -2.64 5.48 -14.17
C LYS A 36 -3.88 6.15 -14.78
N GLU A 37 -4.88 5.36 -15.17
CA GLU A 37 -6.12 5.88 -15.72
C GLU A 37 -6.85 6.79 -14.72
N VAL A 38 -6.91 6.39 -13.45
CA VAL A 38 -7.53 7.17 -12.40
C VAL A 38 -6.77 8.48 -12.16
N VAL A 39 -5.46 8.43 -12.12
CA VAL A 39 -4.61 9.62 -11.97
C VAL A 39 -4.82 10.58 -13.14
N ALA A 40 -4.94 10.06 -14.35
CA ALA A 40 -5.16 10.86 -15.56
C ALA A 40 -6.49 11.63 -15.51
N MET A 41 -7.45 11.16 -14.71
CA MET A 41 -8.72 11.84 -14.49
C MET A 41 -8.61 13.03 -13.52
N GLY A 42 -7.43 13.28 -12.98
CA GLY A 42 -7.20 14.35 -12.01
C GLY A 42 -7.49 13.98 -10.56
N VAL A 43 -7.69 12.69 -10.28
CA VAL A 43 -7.93 12.20 -8.92
C VAL A 43 -6.59 12.03 -8.19
N GLU A 44 -6.54 12.50 -6.95
CA GLU A 44 -5.39 12.26 -6.06
C GLU A 44 -5.52 10.87 -5.46
N VAL A 45 -4.48 10.06 -5.59
CA VAL A 45 -4.53 8.64 -5.20
C VAL A 45 -3.48 8.32 -4.14
N ALA A 46 -3.94 7.81 -3.00
CA ALA A 46 -3.11 7.19 -1.98
C ALA A 46 -3.42 5.69 -1.96
N ILE A 47 -2.43 4.88 -1.65
CA ILE A 47 -2.57 3.43 -1.69
C ILE A 47 -2.03 2.81 -0.40
N VAL A 48 -2.80 1.85 0.14
CA VAL A 48 -2.34 0.95 1.20
C VAL A 48 -2.47 -0.46 0.64
N ILE A 49 -1.39 -1.22 0.65
CA ILE A 49 -1.40 -2.58 0.13
C ILE A 49 -1.00 -3.56 1.21
N GLY A 50 -1.74 -4.67 1.31
CA GLY A 50 -1.45 -5.73 2.26
C GLY A 50 -0.27 -6.59 1.86
N GLY A 51 0.13 -7.51 2.73
CA GLY A 51 1.30 -8.37 2.52
C GLY A 51 0.98 -9.87 2.52
N GLY A 52 -0.30 -10.25 2.47
CA GLY A 52 -0.71 -11.64 2.64
C GLY A 52 -0.21 -12.61 1.58
N ASN A 53 0.18 -12.11 0.42
CA ASN A 53 0.81 -12.91 -0.63
C ASN A 53 2.25 -13.27 -0.31
N ILE A 54 2.87 -12.57 0.63
CA ILE A 54 4.26 -12.79 1.05
C ILE A 54 4.29 -13.47 2.41
N PHE A 55 3.55 -12.93 3.39
CA PHE A 55 3.56 -13.43 4.75
C PHE A 55 2.28 -13.09 5.49
N ARG A 56 1.77 -14.04 6.29
CA ARG A 56 0.61 -13.83 7.16
C ARG A 56 1.02 -14.11 8.60
N GLY A 57 1.03 -13.04 9.44
CA GLY A 57 1.43 -13.13 10.83
C GLY A 57 0.59 -14.09 11.65
N VAL A 58 -0.74 -14.14 11.38
CA VAL A 58 -1.65 -15.06 12.08
C VAL A 58 -1.27 -16.51 11.79
N ALA A 59 -1.00 -16.86 10.52
CA ALA A 59 -0.58 -18.20 10.16
C ALA A 59 0.78 -18.53 10.77
N GLY A 60 1.71 -17.59 10.79
CA GLY A 60 3.01 -17.76 11.44
C GLY A 60 2.87 -18.01 12.94
N ALA A 61 2.01 -17.25 13.62
CA ALA A 61 1.75 -17.43 15.03
C ALA A 61 1.13 -18.80 15.33
N SER A 62 0.22 -19.27 14.47
CA SER A 62 -0.39 -20.60 14.59
C SER A 62 0.62 -21.74 14.47
N ASN A 63 1.75 -21.48 13.83
CA ASN A 63 2.85 -22.43 13.68
C ASN A 63 3.93 -22.23 14.73
N GLY A 64 3.61 -21.55 15.85
CA GLY A 64 4.52 -21.36 16.98
C GLY A 64 5.37 -20.10 16.92
N MET A 65 5.20 -19.26 15.89
CA MET A 65 5.92 -18.00 15.82
C MET A 65 5.29 -16.98 16.77
N ASP A 66 6.12 -16.17 17.42
CA ASP A 66 5.64 -15.06 18.23
C ASP A 66 4.79 -14.10 17.39
N ARG A 67 3.61 -13.73 17.89
CA ARG A 67 2.66 -12.89 17.17
C ARG A 67 3.24 -11.52 16.82
N VAL A 68 3.95 -10.89 17.78
CA VAL A 68 4.56 -9.58 17.55
C VAL A 68 5.61 -9.65 16.44
N GLN A 69 6.46 -10.67 16.48
CA GLN A 69 7.48 -10.90 15.45
C GLN A 69 6.81 -11.13 14.09
N GLY A 70 5.78 -11.98 14.06
CA GLY A 70 5.02 -12.25 12.84
C GLY A 70 4.37 -10.99 12.27
N ASP A 71 3.84 -10.13 13.13
CA ASP A 71 3.22 -8.89 12.70
C ASP A 71 4.25 -7.93 12.07
N TYR A 72 5.47 -7.85 12.62
CA TYR A 72 6.53 -7.08 12.00
C TYR A 72 6.93 -7.67 10.64
N MET A 73 6.99 -8.98 10.53
CA MET A 73 7.25 -9.62 9.24
C MET A 73 6.17 -9.28 8.23
N GLY A 74 4.91 -9.27 8.65
CA GLY A 74 3.79 -8.85 7.82
C GLY A 74 3.91 -7.39 7.36
N MET A 75 4.33 -6.50 8.26
CA MET A 75 4.59 -5.10 7.90
C MET A 75 5.67 -4.99 6.82
N LEU A 76 6.76 -5.74 6.96
CA LEU A 76 7.82 -5.76 5.96
C LEU A 76 7.33 -6.34 4.63
N ALA A 77 6.43 -7.32 4.68
CA ALA A 77 5.80 -7.87 3.48
C ALA A 77 5.04 -6.78 2.71
N THR A 78 4.34 -5.89 3.43
CA THR A 78 3.65 -4.77 2.78
C THR A 78 4.64 -3.83 2.11
N VAL A 79 5.82 -3.65 2.68
CA VAL A 79 6.87 -2.80 2.09
C VAL A 79 7.39 -3.41 0.80
N ILE A 80 7.57 -4.74 0.76
CA ILE A 80 7.95 -5.45 -0.46
C ILE A 80 6.94 -5.16 -1.58
N ASN A 81 5.66 -5.34 -1.30
CA ASN A 81 4.59 -5.07 -2.27
C ASN A 81 4.54 -3.60 -2.67
N SER A 82 4.76 -2.70 -1.72
CA SER A 82 4.76 -1.26 -1.98
C SER A 82 5.87 -0.87 -2.94
N LEU A 83 7.06 -1.43 -2.77
CA LEU A 83 8.19 -1.18 -3.67
C LEU A 83 7.91 -1.74 -5.06
N ALA A 84 7.31 -2.92 -5.15
CA ALA A 84 6.94 -3.52 -6.43
C ALA A 84 5.92 -2.64 -7.17
N LEU A 85 4.89 -2.18 -6.46
CA LEU A 85 3.87 -1.32 -7.04
C LEU A 85 4.45 0.03 -7.46
N GLN A 86 5.33 0.60 -6.65
CA GLN A 86 6.03 1.84 -6.96
C GLN A 86 6.80 1.71 -8.28
N SER A 87 7.57 0.64 -8.42
CA SER A 87 8.32 0.37 -9.64
C SER A 87 7.41 0.26 -10.87
N ALA A 88 6.30 -0.46 -10.74
CA ALA A 88 5.36 -0.62 -11.84
C ALA A 88 4.69 0.69 -12.24
N LEU A 89 4.33 1.52 -11.27
CA LEU A 89 3.74 2.83 -11.51
C LEU A 89 4.74 3.78 -12.20
N GLU A 90 5.97 3.78 -11.74
CA GLU A 90 7.02 4.60 -12.35
C GLU A 90 7.31 4.18 -13.77
N ASP A 91 7.25 2.88 -14.07
CA ASP A 91 7.36 2.37 -15.44
C ASP A 91 6.24 2.91 -16.34
N GLU A 92 5.08 3.23 -15.78
CA GLU A 92 3.95 3.83 -16.49
C GLU A 92 4.02 5.36 -16.54
N GLY A 93 5.11 5.96 -16.05
CA GLY A 93 5.30 7.41 -16.04
C GLY A 93 4.63 8.13 -14.90
N ILE A 94 4.17 7.42 -13.88
CA ILE A 94 3.51 7.99 -12.71
C ILE A 94 4.56 8.37 -11.67
N PHE A 95 4.51 9.60 -11.16
CA PHE A 95 5.36 9.98 -10.05
C PHE A 95 4.79 9.43 -8.75
N THR A 96 5.64 8.82 -7.94
CA THR A 96 5.23 8.16 -6.70
C THR A 96 6.08 8.62 -5.52
N ARG A 97 5.54 8.44 -4.33
CA ARG A 97 6.29 8.54 -3.07
C ARG A 97 5.84 7.41 -2.16
N LEU A 98 6.81 6.72 -1.59
CA LEU A 98 6.55 5.67 -0.59
C LEU A 98 6.85 6.26 0.78
N GLN A 99 5.88 6.13 1.69
CA GLN A 99 6.07 6.50 3.10
C GLN A 99 5.81 5.29 3.97
N THR A 100 6.65 5.07 4.97
CA THR A 100 6.53 3.90 5.84
C THR A 100 6.31 4.32 7.29
N ALA A 101 5.49 3.54 7.99
CA ALA A 101 5.24 3.75 9.41
C ALA A 101 6.43 3.32 10.27
N ILE A 102 7.27 2.42 9.75
CA ILE A 102 8.57 2.08 10.34
C ILE A 102 9.62 2.85 9.56
N LYS A 103 10.54 3.47 10.28
CA LYS A 103 11.58 4.29 9.65
C LYS A 103 12.53 3.42 8.82
N MET A 104 12.57 3.65 7.51
CA MET A 104 13.35 2.90 6.55
C MET A 104 13.91 3.86 5.49
N GLU A 105 14.68 4.83 5.93
CA GLU A 105 15.06 6.00 5.12
C GLU A 105 15.83 5.67 3.84
N ALA A 106 16.46 4.52 3.77
CA ALA A 106 17.17 4.11 2.56
C ALA A 106 16.22 3.83 1.38
N ILE A 107 14.95 3.53 1.65
CA ILE A 107 13.99 3.12 0.62
C ILE A 107 12.70 3.94 0.61
N ALA A 108 12.41 4.69 1.66
CA ALA A 108 11.13 5.38 1.81
C ALA A 108 11.26 6.57 2.75
N GLU A 109 10.34 7.52 2.61
CA GLU A 109 10.19 8.58 3.60
C GLU A 109 9.48 8.01 4.84
N PRO A 110 9.82 8.46 6.06
CA PRO A 110 8.96 8.18 7.19
C PRO A 110 7.60 8.85 6.96
N PHE A 111 6.53 8.23 7.47
CA PHE A 111 5.20 8.82 7.31
C PHE A 111 5.16 10.20 7.98
N ILE A 112 4.84 11.21 7.21
CA ILE A 112 4.62 12.57 7.68
C ILE A 112 3.39 13.10 6.93
N LYS A 113 2.33 13.38 7.69
CA LYS A 113 1.03 13.80 7.12
C LYS A 113 1.18 14.95 6.13
N ARG A 114 1.88 16.01 6.51
CA ARG A 114 2.03 17.19 5.66
C ARG A 114 2.70 16.87 4.32
N ARG A 115 3.71 15.99 4.35
CA ARG A 115 4.39 15.58 3.13
C ARG A 115 3.47 14.72 2.26
N ALA A 116 2.71 13.81 2.87
CA ALA A 116 1.77 12.98 2.13
C ALA A 116 0.75 13.85 1.40
N VAL A 117 0.14 14.80 2.10
CA VAL A 117 -0.84 15.72 1.52
C VAL A 117 -0.21 16.54 0.39
N ARG A 118 1.00 17.05 0.61
CA ARG A 118 1.72 17.82 -0.40
C ARG A 118 1.98 17.00 -1.66
N HIS A 119 2.41 15.76 -1.50
CA HIS A 119 2.61 14.87 -2.64
C HIS A 119 1.31 14.68 -3.43
N LEU A 120 0.20 14.44 -2.74
CA LEU A 120 -1.10 14.25 -3.37
C LEU A 120 -1.54 15.51 -4.12
N GLU A 121 -1.36 16.67 -3.52
CA GLU A 121 -1.68 17.95 -4.16
C GLU A 121 -0.87 18.18 -5.44
N LYS A 122 0.35 17.64 -5.49
CA LYS A 122 1.22 17.72 -6.68
C LYS A 122 0.97 16.61 -7.69
N GLY A 123 -0.06 15.81 -7.49
CA GLY A 123 -0.40 14.73 -8.41
C GLY A 123 0.46 13.49 -8.32
N ARG A 124 1.25 13.35 -7.25
CA ARG A 124 2.02 12.13 -7.01
C ARG A 124 1.14 11.10 -6.34
N VAL A 125 1.31 9.84 -6.71
CA VAL A 125 0.68 8.73 -5.99
C VAL A 125 1.49 8.46 -4.73
N VAL A 126 0.84 8.42 -3.58
CA VAL A 126 1.49 8.11 -2.31
C VAL A 126 1.14 6.68 -1.90
N ILE A 127 2.15 5.87 -1.63
CA ILE A 127 1.98 4.50 -1.17
C ILE A 127 2.41 4.47 0.29
N PHE A 128 1.55 3.92 1.16
CA PHE A 128 1.84 3.78 2.58
C PHE A 128 2.20 2.33 2.89
N GLY A 129 3.40 2.10 3.40
CA GLY A 129 3.89 0.79 3.78
C GLY A 129 4.05 0.62 5.29
N ALA A 130 4.22 -0.61 5.73
CA ALA A 130 4.42 -1.01 7.13
C ALA A 130 3.19 -0.78 8.02
N GLY A 131 2.00 -0.73 7.44
CA GLY A 131 0.76 -0.64 8.20
C GLY A 131 0.71 0.57 9.14
N THR A 132 0.37 0.33 10.41
CA THR A 132 0.39 1.36 11.45
C THR A 132 1.75 1.49 12.12
N GLY A 133 2.68 0.56 11.83
CA GLY A 133 3.95 0.45 12.53
C GLY A 133 3.84 -0.28 13.86
N ASN A 134 2.66 -0.74 14.23
CA ASN A 134 2.39 -1.38 15.52
C ASN A 134 1.82 -2.78 15.32
N PRO A 135 2.30 -3.79 16.07
CA PRO A 135 1.71 -5.12 16.05
C PRO A 135 0.23 -5.11 16.43
N TYR A 136 -0.49 -6.18 16.11
CA TYR A 136 -1.91 -6.39 16.39
C TYR A 136 -2.88 -5.50 15.61
N PHE A 137 -2.40 -4.66 14.71
CA PHE A 137 -3.25 -3.88 13.82
C PHE A 137 -3.24 -4.46 12.41
N THR A 138 -4.38 -4.42 11.74
CA THR A 138 -4.53 -4.96 10.39
C THR A 138 -4.20 -3.91 9.34
N THR A 139 -4.05 -4.36 8.08
CA THR A 139 -3.91 -3.46 6.94
C THR A 139 -5.18 -2.62 6.75
N ASP A 140 -6.35 -3.20 7.04
CA ASP A 140 -7.61 -2.45 7.00
C ASP A 140 -7.60 -1.30 8.01
N SER A 141 -7.10 -1.54 9.22
CA SER A 141 -6.95 -0.49 10.24
C SER A 141 -5.99 0.61 9.76
N ALA A 142 -4.89 0.23 9.14
CA ALA A 142 -3.92 1.18 8.59
C ALA A 142 -4.58 2.03 7.49
N ALA A 143 -5.37 1.42 6.62
CA ALA A 143 -6.05 2.13 5.54
C ALA A 143 -7.00 3.19 6.10
N VAL A 144 -7.80 2.84 7.11
CA VAL A 144 -8.72 3.78 7.76
C VAL A 144 -7.94 4.94 8.40
N LEU A 145 -6.88 4.63 9.14
CA LEU A 145 -6.07 5.64 9.82
C LEU A 145 -5.46 6.62 8.80
N ARG A 146 -4.83 6.10 7.76
CA ARG A 146 -4.22 6.96 6.74
C ARG A 146 -5.25 7.79 5.99
N ALA A 147 -6.41 7.21 5.67
CA ALA A 147 -7.48 7.94 4.99
C ALA A 147 -7.96 9.13 5.82
N ILE A 148 -8.11 8.96 7.12
CA ILE A 148 -8.50 10.04 8.02
C ILE A 148 -7.40 11.11 8.07
N GLU A 149 -6.15 10.69 8.21
CA GLU A 149 -5.02 11.61 8.33
C GLU A 149 -4.82 12.48 7.09
N ILE A 150 -5.04 11.94 5.90
CA ILE A 150 -4.87 12.70 4.66
C ILE A 150 -6.16 13.35 4.15
N ASN A 151 -7.25 13.22 4.90
CA ASN A 151 -8.57 13.73 4.50
C ASN A 151 -9.01 13.16 3.15
N ALA A 152 -8.94 11.85 2.98
CA ALA A 152 -9.45 11.19 1.80
C ALA A 152 -10.98 11.29 1.79
N ASP A 153 -11.56 11.46 0.60
CA ASP A 153 -13.01 11.54 0.43
C ASP A 153 -13.65 10.15 0.57
N VAL A 154 -12.92 9.10 0.22
CA VAL A 154 -13.45 7.73 0.22
C VAL A 154 -12.30 6.73 0.31
N ILE A 155 -12.60 5.57 0.88
CA ILE A 155 -11.72 4.40 0.83
C ILE A 155 -12.35 3.43 -0.17
N LEU A 156 -11.57 3.06 -1.19
CA LEU A 156 -11.97 2.04 -2.14
C LEU A 156 -11.17 0.77 -1.84
N LYS A 157 -11.86 -0.35 -1.77
CA LYS A 157 -11.23 -1.62 -1.42
C LYS A 157 -11.19 -2.52 -2.65
N GLY A 158 -9.99 -2.78 -3.14
CA GLY A 158 -9.75 -3.70 -4.23
C GLY A 158 -9.40 -5.07 -3.67
N THR A 159 -10.10 -6.11 -4.14
CA THR A 159 -9.87 -7.50 -3.73
C THR A 159 -9.42 -8.33 -4.93
N ARG A 160 -8.95 -9.55 -4.63
CA ARG A 160 -8.49 -10.50 -5.64
C ARG A 160 -9.56 -10.86 -6.68
#